data_6a85cdf8ebe69233e2ecdc1067b872eb
#
_entry.id   6a85cdf8ebe69233e2ecdc1067b872eb
#
_cell.length_a   1.000
_cell.length_b   1.000
_cell.length_c   1.000
_cell.angle_alpha   90.00
_cell.angle_beta   90.00
_cell.angle_gamma   90.00
#
_symmetry.space_group_name_H-M   'P 1'
#
loop_
_entity.id
_entity.type
_entity.pdbx_description
1 polymer ?
#
loop_
_entity_poly.entity_id
_entity_poly.type
_entity_poly.pdbx_seq_one_letter_code
_entity_poly.pdbx_strand_id
1 'polypeptide(L)'
;MGAFKSAVITKKGQELLAKVVAGTTKLEFTKIKVSDAKLSGDLASMTGIGTIKQEEKVASVVRKNGSNVTVSASFSNQTLGQGYYVRNLGLYANDPQAGEILYSISVADESTATADYMPPFNGIGVSSLMVDLVTAVSNASSVKVNVDPTAGATVAQIVNLQEQINDVKSFVGYESSDVYGVEVDFVNKK
;
A
#
# COMPACT_ATOMS: atom_id res chain seq x y z
N MET A 1 -6.13 -1.20 17.17
CA MET A 1 -5.26 -0.77 16.06
C MET A 1 -4.40 0.34 16.58
N GLY A 2 -3.08 0.18 16.53
CA GLY A 2 -2.12 1.19 16.97
C GLY A 2 -2.30 2.47 16.15
N ALA A 3 -2.13 3.62 16.80
CA ALA A 3 -2.13 4.89 16.12
C ALA A 3 -0.74 5.16 15.54
N PHE A 4 -0.66 5.65 14.31
CA PHE A 4 0.57 6.09 13.68
C PHE A 4 0.56 7.61 13.49
N LYS A 5 1.69 8.25 13.72
CA LYS A 5 1.89 9.66 13.40
C LYS A 5 1.89 9.85 11.88
N SER A 6 1.56 11.05 11.43
CA SER A 6 1.65 11.41 10.02
C SER A 6 3.02 11.07 9.45
N ALA A 7 3.04 10.52 8.24
CA ALA A 7 4.30 10.16 7.58
C ALA A 7 5.17 11.40 7.31
N VAL A 8 6.45 11.28 7.64
CA VAL A 8 7.47 12.30 7.36
C VAL A 8 8.24 11.87 6.11
N ILE A 9 8.27 12.72 5.09
CA ILE A 9 9.09 12.49 3.89
C ILE A 9 10.56 12.73 4.24
N THR A 10 11.43 11.79 3.87
CA THR A 10 12.86 11.92 4.09
C THR A 10 13.51 12.93 3.12
N LYS A 11 14.71 13.38 3.41
CA LYS A 11 15.48 14.23 2.47
C LYS A 11 15.65 13.56 1.10
N LYS A 12 15.92 12.25 1.09
CA LYS A 12 16.00 11.47 -0.16
C LYS A 12 14.64 11.38 -0.88
N GLY A 13 13.56 11.23 -0.13
CA GLY A 13 12.21 11.29 -0.68
C GLY A 13 11.88 12.64 -1.29
N GLN A 14 12.29 13.74 -0.64
CA GLN A 14 12.11 15.10 -1.17
C GLN A 14 12.94 15.34 -2.44
N GLU A 15 14.19 14.86 -2.49
CA GLU A 15 15.06 14.92 -3.68
C GLU A 15 14.40 14.17 -4.87
N LEU A 16 13.89 12.96 -4.63
CA LEU A 16 13.18 12.19 -5.65
C LEU A 16 11.91 12.93 -6.09
N LEU A 17 11.13 13.45 -5.15
CA LEU A 17 9.90 14.18 -5.46
C LEU A 17 10.18 15.43 -6.31
N ALA A 18 11.26 16.17 -6.03
CA ALA A 18 11.69 17.30 -6.85
C ALA A 18 12.01 16.88 -8.30
N LYS A 19 12.68 15.74 -8.52
CA LYS A 19 12.93 15.17 -9.85
C LYS A 19 11.62 14.81 -10.57
N VAL A 20 10.64 14.26 -9.84
CA VAL A 20 9.33 13.89 -10.39
C VAL A 20 8.55 15.12 -10.81
N VAL A 21 8.51 16.17 -9.98
CA VAL A 21 7.86 17.44 -10.29
C VAL A 21 8.51 18.14 -11.48
N ALA A 22 9.83 18.06 -11.60
CA ALA A 22 10.58 18.55 -12.76
C ALA A 22 10.36 17.71 -14.04
N GLY A 23 9.63 16.60 -13.98
CA GLY A 23 9.34 15.74 -15.13
C GLY A 23 10.52 14.86 -15.57
N THR A 24 11.63 14.81 -14.81
CA THR A 24 12.82 14.04 -15.17
C THR A 24 12.71 12.55 -14.81
N THR A 25 11.79 12.18 -13.94
CA THR A 25 11.53 10.79 -13.56
C THR A 25 10.06 10.60 -13.15
N LYS A 26 9.68 9.35 -12.89
CA LYS A 26 8.37 8.97 -12.35
C LYS A 26 8.53 8.50 -10.91
N LEU A 27 7.53 8.77 -10.07
CA LEU A 27 7.50 8.24 -8.72
C LEU A 27 7.01 6.78 -8.75
N GLU A 28 7.86 5.87 -8.30
CA GLU A 28 7.58 4.43 -8.26
C GLU A 28 7.84 3.93 -6.85
N PHE A 29 6.75 3.61 -6.13
CA PHE A 29 6.85 2.97 -4.82
C PHE A 29 7.09 1.47 -4.99
N THR A 30 8.03 0.93 -4.21
CA THR A 30 8.46 -0.47 -4.34
C THR A 30 7.90 -1.35 -3.24
N LYS A 31 8.11 -0.96 -1.99
CA LYS A 31 7.71 -1.77 -0.83
C LYS A 31 7.49 -0.93 0.42
N ILE A 32 6.77 -1.54 1.37
CA ILE A 32 6.70 -1.06 2.75
C ILE A 32 7.52 -2.03 3.59
N LYS A 33 8.39 -1.49 4.45
CA LYS A 33 9.16 -2.27 5.44
C LYS A 33 8.68 -1.91 6.84
N VAL A 34 8.72 -2.90 7.73
CA VAL A 34 8.30 -2.78 9.12
C VAL A 34 9.49 -3.00 10.05
N SER A 35 9.57 -2.21 11.11
CA SER A 35 10.60 -2.33 12.15
C SER A 35 9.99 -2.16 13.54
N ASP A 36 10.60 -2.81 14.53
CA ASP A 36 10.30 -2.66 15.95
C ASP A 36 11.26 -1.71 16.68
N ALA A 37 12.21 -1.10 15.95
CA ALA A 37 13.19 -0.20 16.53
C ALA A 37 12.52 1.07 17.10
N LYS A 38 13.03 1.57 18.21
CA LYS A 38 12.67 2.90 18.71
C LYS A 38 13.52 3.94 17.98
N LEU A 39 12.92 4.62 17.02
CA LEU A 39 13.59 5.70 16.30
C LEU A 39 13.64 6.96 17.15
N SER A 40 14.74 7.69 17.10
CA SER A 40 14.96 8.96 17.78
C SER A 40 15.68 9.94 16.86
N GLY A 41 15.42 11.23 17.05
CA GLY A 41 16.04 12.28 16.24
C GLY A 41 15.20 12.70 15.03
N ASP A 42 15.87 13.31 14.04
CA ASP A 42 15.21 13.85 12.85
C ASP A 42 14.87 12.75 11.83
N LEU A 43 13.62 12.36 11.77
CA LEU A 43 13.11 11.34 10.83
C LEU A 43 13.37 11.72 9.37
N ALA A 44 13.35 13.02 9.04
CA ALA A 44 13.59 13.48 7.67
C ALA A 44 15.02 13.19 7.19
N SER A 45 15.98 13.09 8.10
CA SER A 45 17.38 12.80 7.78
C SER A 45 17.70 11.29 7.74
N MET A 46 16.75 10.42 8.08
CA MET A 46 16.98 8.99 8.12
C MET A 46 17.05 8.38 6.72
N THR A 47 17.88 7.37 6.55
CA THR A 47 18.03 6.55 5.34
C THR A 47 17.51 5.13 5.52
N GLY A 48 17.06 4.76 6.73
CA GLY A 48 16.50 3.46 7.10
C GLY A 48 15.67 3.57 8.38
N ILE A 49 14.93 2.53 8.70
CA ILE A 49 14.02 2.47 9.87
C ILE A 49 14.52 1.51 10.97
N GLY A 50 15.80 1.21 11.00
CA GLY A 50 16.40 0.25 11.92
C GLY A 50 16.31 -1.19 11.43
N THR A 51 16.29 -2.15 12.36
CA THR A 51 16.20 -3.58 12.02
C THR A 51 14.86 -3.92 11.40
N ILE A 52 14.88 -4.36 10.14
CA ILE A 52 13.69 -4.76 9.41
C ILE A 52 13.19 -6.11 9.95
N LYS A 53 11.91 -6.18 10.27
CA LYS A 53 11.22 -7.40 10.70
C LYS A 53 10.50 -8.10 9.54
N GLN A 54 9.82 -7.32 8.71
CA GLN A 54 9.20 -7.79 7.49
C GLN A 54 9.26 -6.71 6.41
N GLU A 55 9.22 -7.12 5.16
CA GLU A 55 9.04 -6.24 4.02
C GLU A 55 8.06 -6.86 3.04
N GLU A 56 7.17 -6.03 2.49
CA GLU A 56 6.18 -6.45 1.52
C GLU A 56 6.11 -5.45 0.37
N LYS A 57 5.88 -5.96 -0.82
CA LYS A 57 5.66 -5.13 -1.99
C LYS A 57 4.38 -4.31 -1.84
N VAL A 58 4.36 -3.15 -2.47
CA VAL A 58 3.17 -2.31 -2.51
C VAL A 58 2.05 -3.06 -3.24
N ALA A 59 0.91 -3.23 -2.55
CA ALA A 59 -0.27 -3.88 -3.09
C ALA A 59 -1.16 -2.90 -3.88
N SER A 60 -1.27 -1.64 -3.41
CA SER A 60 -2.03 -0.62 -4.12
C SER A 60 -1.53 0.79 -3.80
N VAL A 61 -1.78 1.72 -4.72
CA VAL A 61 -1.61 3.15 -4.50
C VAL A 61 -2.87 3.86 -4.98
N VAL A 62 -3.54 4.54 -4.06
CA VAL A 62 -4.77 5.27 -4.34
C VAL A 62 -4.55 6.75 -4.05
N ARG A 63 -4.83 7.62 -5.04
CA ARG A 63 -4.79 9.06 -4.84
C ARG A 63 -6.00 9.50 -4.01
N LYS A 64 -5.76 10.10 -2.84
CA LYS A 64 -6.82 10.64 -1.97
C LYS A 64 -7.25 12.05 -2.38
N ASN A 65 -6.28 12.87 -2.76
CA ASN A 65 -6.50 14.25 -3.25
C ASN A 65 -5.31 14.65 -4.12
N GLY A 66 -5.27 15.89 -4.61
CA GLY A 66 -4.21 16.36 -5.50
C GLY A 66 -2.78 16.16 -5.00
N SER A 67 -2.58 16.11 -3.68
CA SER A 67 -1.25 16.13 -3.05
C SER A 67 -0.87 14.86 -2.30
N ASN A 68 -1.83 13.98 -1.98
CA ASN A 68 -1.58 12.80 -1.14
C ASN A 68 -2.05 11.50 -1.82
N VAL A 69 -1.32 10.43 -1.55
CA VAL A 69 -1.68 9.07 -1.91
C VAL A 69 -1.73 8.19 -0.65
N THR A 70 -2.59 7.19 -0.68
CA THR A 70 -2.56 6.05 0.23
C THR A 70 -1.83 4.91 -0.46
N VAL A 71 -0.82 4.39 0.20
CA VAL A 71 -0.05 3.23 -0.25
C VAL A 71 -0.33 2.08 0.70
N SER A 72 -0.80 0.96 0.17
CA SER A 72 -1.21 -0.21 0.96
C SER A 72 -0.27 -1.38 0.76
N ALA A 73 -0.03 -2.13 1.85
CA ALA A 73 0.63 -3.44 1.82
C ALA A 73 -0.01 -4.36 2.87
N SER A 74 0.08 -5.67 2.66
CA SER A 74 -0.44 -6.68 3.57
C SER A 74 0.69 -7.55 4.09
N PHE A 75 0.83 -7.62 5.40
CA PHE A 75 1.81 -8.43 6.11
C PHE A 75 1.13 -9.66 6.72
N SER A 76 1.79 -10.80 6.66
CA SER A 76 1.31 -12.06 7.25
C SER A 76 2.36 -12.63 8.18
N ASN A 77 1.92 -13.29 9.26
CA ASN A 77 2.85 -13.98 10.16
C ASN A 77 3.22 -15.40 9.69
N GLN A 78 2.75 -15.85 8.53
CA GLN A 78 2.86 -17.26 8.08
C GLN A 78 4.29 -17.82 8.08
N THR A 79 5.29 -16.96 7.89
CA THR A 79 6.72 -17.35 7.92
C THR A 79 7.45 -16.82 9.16
N LEU A 80 6.73 -16.24 10.12
CA LEU A 80 7.31 -15.52 11.23
C LEU A 80 7.59 -16.45 12.43
N GLY A 81 8.86 -16.68 12.74
CA GLY A 81 9.28 -17.48 13.89
C GLY A 81 9.23 -16.74 15.23
N GLN A 82 9.29 -15.42 15.22
CA GLN A 82 9.25 -14.55 16.40
C GLN A 82 8.36 -13.34 16.15
N GLY A 83 7.45 -13.05 17.10
CA GLY A 83 6.59 -11.88 17.03
C GLY A 83 7.35 -10.58 17.30
N TYR A 84 6.78 -9.46 16.86
CA TYR A 84 7.35 -8.13 17.04
C TYR A 84 6.26 -7.05 17.12
N TYR A 85 6.62 -5.89 17.69
CA TYR A 85 5.76 -4.71 17.67
C TYR A 85 5.99 -3.88 16.42
N VAL A 86 4.91 -3.47 15.75
CA VAL A 86 4.96 -2.61 14.56
C VAL A 86 5.15 -1.16 15.00
N ARG A 87 6.41 -0.75 15.18
CA ARG A 87 6.74 0.61 15.65
C ARG A 87 7.00 1.60 14.54
N ASN A 88 7.53 1.11 13.41
CA ASN A 88 7.86 1.99 12.29
C ASN A 88 7.44 1.35 10.99
N LEU A 89 6.96 2.20 10.09
CA LEU A 89 6.63 1.88 8.72
C LEU A 89 7.50 2.76 7.82
N GLY A 90 8.31 2.15 6.97
CA GLY A 90 9.10 2.84 5.95
C GLY A 90 8.54 2.55 4.57
N LEU A 91 8.16 3.60 3.85
CA LEU A 91 7.80 3.49 2.44
C LEU A 91 9.04 3.70 1.59
N TYR A 92 9.31 2.77 0.69
CA TYR A 92 10.46 2.79 -0.20
C TYR A 92 10.02 3.08 -1.64
N ALA A 93 10.88 3.78 -2.36
CA ALA A 93 10.69 4.15 -3.75
C ALA A 93 11.97 3.95 -4.55
N ASN A 94 11.83 3.75 -5.85
CA ASN A 94 12.95 3.63 -6.77
C ASN A 94 13.39 5.00 -7.29
N ASP A 95 14.62 5.40 -6.97
CA ASP A 95 15.30 6.54 -7.62
C ASP A 95 16.21 6.00 -8.72
N PRO A 96 16.04 6.41 -10.00
CA PRO A 96 16.86 5.91 -11.11
C PRO A 96 18.38 6.09 -10.95
N GLN A 97 18.80 7.03 -10.10
CA GLN A 97 20.22 7.33 -9.87
C GLN A 97 20.76 6.70 -8.58
N ALA A 98 19.94 6.65 -7.52
CA ALA A 98 20.33 6.19 -6.19
C ALA A 98 19.84 4.77 -5.86
N GLY A 99 18.98 4.16 -6.72
CA GLY A 99 18.34 2.88 -6.44
C GLY A 99 17.18 3.00 -5.46
N GLU A 100 16.91 1.95 -4.69
CA GLU A 100 15.83 1.96 -3.70
C GLU A 100 16.18 2.87 -2.52
N ILE A 101 15.35 3.87 -2.28
CA ILE A 101 15.51 4.85 -1.19
C ILE A 101 14.35 4.77 -0.21
N LEU A 102 14.58 5.16 1.04
CA LEU A 102 13.53 5.42 2.00
C LEU A 102 12.85 6.74 1.66
N TYR A 103 11.60 6.68 1.17
CA TYR A 103 10.84 7.85 0.75
C TYR A 103 10.18 8.56 1.93
N SER A 104 9.46 7.81 2.77
CA SER A 104 8.81 8.37 3.97
C SER A 104 8.77 7.37 5.11
N ILE A 105 8.63 7.92 6.34
CA ILE A 105 8.58 7.15 7.59
C ILE A 105 7.32 7.55 8.34
N SER A 106 6.60 6.55 8.87
CA SER A 106 5.56 6.73 9.88
C SER A 106 5.94 5.96 11.14
N VAL A 107 5.76 6.59 12.29
CA VAL A 107 6.12 6.02 13.60
C VAL A 107 4.87 5.84 14.44
N ALA A 108 4.76 4.70 15.14
CA ALA A 108 3.66 4.45 16.05
C ALA A 108 3.60 5.53 17.16
N ASP A 109 2.40 6.00 17.45
CA ASP A 109 2.17 6.94 18.53
C ASP A 109 1.93 6.18 19.85
N GLU A 110 3.00 5.72 20.46
CA GLU A 110 2.95 4.98 21.73
C GLU A 110 2.50 5.85 22.91
N SER A 111 2.26 7.17 22.73
CA SER A 111 1.71 8.04 23.77
C SER A 111 0.19 7.85 23.93
N THR A 112 -0.50 7.38 22.91
CA THR A 112 -1.96 7.21 22.87
C THR A 112 -2.42 5.76 22.92
N ALA A 113 -1.61 4.83 22.40
CA ALA A 113 -1.91 3.39 22.38
C ALA A 113 -0.62 2.57 22.25
N THR A 114 -0.66 1.32 22.70
CA THR A 114 0.44 0.38 22.45
C THR A 114 0.55 0.11 20.94
N ALA A 115 1.78 0.01 20.42
CA ALA A 115 2.01 -0.39 19.04
C ALA A 115 1.35 -1.75 18.74
N ASP A 116 0.86 -1.94 17.53
CA ASP A 116 0.29 -3.21 17.09
C ASP A 116 1.34 -4.33 17.21
N TYR A 117 0.89 -5.52 17.59
CA TYR A 117 1.75 -6.68 17.74
C TYR A 117 1.45 -7.72 16.66
N MET A 118 2.48 -8.08 15.90
CA MET A 118 2.44 -9.23 15.00
C MET A 118 2.93 -10.47 15.73
N PRO A 119 2.04 -11.45 16.01
CA PRO A 119 2.43 -12.66 16.71
C PRO A 119 3.27 -13.59 15.81
N PRO A 120 4.10 -14.48 16.39
CA PRO A 120 4.74 -15.53 15.63
C PRO A 120 3.69 -16.49 15.05
N PHE A 121 4.02 -17.19 13.98
CA PHE A 121 3.16 -18.24 13.46
C PHE A 121 3.20 -19.47 14.39
N ASN A 122 2.03 -19.93 14.80
CA ASN A 122 1.88 -21.08 15.70
C ASN A 122 1.54 -22.40 14.99
N GLY A 123 1.62 -22.42 13.66
CA GLY A 123 1.29 -23.58 12.85
C GLY A 123 -0.20 -23.75 12.51
N ILE A 124 -1.10 -22.94 13.10
CA ILE A 124 -2.56 -23.10 12.95
C ILE A 124 -3.21 -21.82 12.43
N GLY A 125 -3.03 -20.70 13.11
CA GLY A 125 -3.72 -19.45 12.82
C GLY A 125 -2.81 -18.45 12.08
N VAL A 126 -3.23 -17.99 10.91
CA VAL A 126 -2.56 -16.92 10.19
C VAL A 126 -3.11 -15.57 10.65
N SER A 127 -2.23 -14.71 11.15
CA SER A 127 -2.54 -13.32 11.46
C SER A 127 -2.06 -12.44 10.30
N SER A 128 -2.91 -11.52 9.86
CA SER A 128 -2.58 -10.56 8.82
C SER A 128 -2.75 -9.14 9.32
N LEU A 129 -1.84 -8.25 8.91
CA LEU A 129 -1.88 -6.82 9.17
C LEU A 129 -1.91 -6.09 7.83
N MET A 130 -3.00 -5.37 7.57
CA MET A 130 -3.04 -4.43 6.48
C MET A 130 -2.54 -3.08 6.93
N VAL A 131 -1.65 -2.51 6.16
CA VAL A 131 -1.05 -1.20 6.40
C VAL A 131 -1.45 -0.27 5.27
N ASP A 132 -2.05 0.86 5.65
CA ASP A 132 -2.35 1.99 4.78
C ASP A 132 -1.50 3.19 5.20
N LEU A 133 -0.50 3.51 4.41
CA LEU A 133 0.39 4.64 4.67
C LEU A 133 0.01 5.81 3.76
N VAL A 134 -0.41 6.92 4.37
CA VAL A 134 -0.71 8.15 3.64
C VAL A 134 0.56 8.99 3.54
N THR A 135 0.98 9.32 2.33
CA THR A 135 2.16 10.17 2.09
C THR A 135 1.87 11.24 1.05
N ALA A 136 2.58 12.37 1.15
CA ALA A 136 2.46 13.44 0.18
C ALA A 136 3.26 13.10 -1.08
N VAL A 137 2.69 13.44 -2.24
CA VAL A 137 3.31 13.30 -3.56
C VAL A 137 3.29 14.61 -4.34
N SER A 138 2.84 15.71 -3.71
CA SER A 138 2.69 17.02 -4.35
C SER A 138 1.89 16.92 -5.67
N ASN A 139 2.17 17.78 -6.64
CA ASN A 139 1.51 17.79 -7.95
C ASN A 139 2.14 16.81 -8.96
N ALA A 140 2.75 15.69 -8.48
CA ALA A 140 3.30 14.67 -9.35
C ALA A 140 2.21 14.17 -10.32
N SER A 141 2.42 14.37 -11.62
CA SER A 141 1.45 14.04 -12.68
C SER A 141 1.31 12.53 -12.90
N SER A 142 2.31 11.74 -12.50
CA SER A 142 2.26 10.29 -12.60
C SER A 142 2.94 9.61 -11.43
N VAL A 143 2.17 8.80 -10.70
CA VAL A 143 2.67 7.84 -9.73
C VAL A 143 2.50 6.45 -10.36
N LYS A 144 3.60 5.74 -10.59
CA LYS A 144 3.54 4.36 -11.05
C LYS A 144 3.29 3.44 -9.86
N VAL A 145 2.40 2.49 -10.05
CA VAL A 145 2.16 1.38 -9.13
C VAL A 145 2.71 0.12 -9.79
N ASN A 146 3.68 -0.51 -9.16
CA ASN A 146 4.08 -1.85 -9.52
C ASN A 146 3.32 -2.80 -8.60
N VAL A 147 2.07 -3.13 -8.98
CA VAL A 147 1.23 -4.04 -8.20
C VAL A 147 1.78 -5.45 -8.35
N ASP A 148 2.09 -6.10 -7.24
CA ASP A 148 2.33 -7.54 -7.25
C ASP A 148 0.99 -8.26 -7.41
N PRO A 149 0.76 -8.99 -8.51
CA PRO A 149 -0.51 -9.70 -8.73
C PRO A 149 -0.76 -10.81 -7.69
N THR A 150 0.26 -11.16 -6.90
CA THR A 150 0.12 -12.13 -5.80
C THR A 150 -0.24 -11.48 -4.46
N ALA A 151 -0.18 -10.14 -4.37
CA ALA A 151 -0.66 -9.42 -3.20
C ALA A 151 -2.19 -9.58 -3.12
N GLY A 152 -2.67 -10.25 -2.09
CA GLY A 152 -4.09 -10.53 -1.92
C GLY A 152 -4.92 -9.25 -1.94
N ALA A 153 -5.90 -9.18 -2.84
CA ALA A 153 -6.84 -8.07 -2.88
C ALA A 153 -7.66 -8.05 -1.59
N THR A 154 -7.82 -6.87 -1.02
CA THR A 154 -8.67 -6.70 0.16
C THR A 154 -10.15 -6.79 -0.23
N VAL A 155 -11.01 -7.13 0.74
CA VAL A 155 -12.46 -7.10 0.53
C VAL A 155 -12.90 -5.72 0.03
N ALA A 156 -12.35 -4.63 0.58
CA ALA A 156 -12.67 -3.27 0.14
C ALA A 156 -12.26 -3.00 -1.32
N GLN A 157 -11.13 -3.53 -1.76
CA GLN A 157 -10.69 -3.41 -3.16
C GLN A 157 -11.58 -4.23 -4.11
N ILE A 158 -12.00 -5.42 -3.66
CA ILE A 158 -12.92 -6.28 -4.42
C ILE A 158 -14.30 -5.59 -4.55
N VAL A 159 -14.83 -5.02 -3.46
CA VAL A 159 -16.09 -4.29 -3.46
C VAL A 159 -16.03 -3.08 -4.39
N ASN A 160 -14.96 -2.27 -4.31
CA ASN A 160 -14.77 -1.10 -5.19
C ASN A 160 -14.70 -1.51 -6.67
N LEU A 161 -14.01 -2.60 -6.98
CA LEU A 161 -13.94 -3.13 -8.34
C LEU A 161 -15.32 -3.61 -8.82
N GLN A 162 -16.09 -4.23 -7.92
CA GLN A 162 -17.45 -4.68 -8.22
C GLN A 162 -18.39 -3.49 -8.47
N GLU A 163 -18.28 -2.41 -7.72
CA GLU A 163 -19.01 -1.16 -7.96
C GLU A 163 -18.68 -0.57 -9.34
N GLN A 164 -17.39 -0.48 -9.68
CA GLN A 164 -16.97 -0.01 -10.99
C GLN A 164 -17.48 -0.88 -12.14
N ILE A 165 -17.49 -2.20 -11.96
CA ILE A 165 -18.07 -3.14 -12.93
C ILE A 165 -19.57 -2.91 -13.09
N ASN A 166 -20.28 -2.66 -12.00
CA ASN A 166 -21.72 -2.39 -12.02
C ASN A 166 -22.02 -1.05 -12.73
N ASP A 167 -21.21 -0.02 -12.49
CA ASP A 167 -21.31 1.26 -13.18
C ASP A 167 -21.11 1.11 -14.69
N VAL A 168 -20.11 0.36 -15.12
CA VAL A 168 -19.87 0.06 -16.54
C VAL A 168 -21.03 -0.73 -17.14
N LYS A 169 -21.55 -1.75 -16.44
CA LYS A 169 -22.71 -2.52 -16.89
C LYS A 169 -23.95 -1.65 -17.05
N SER A 170 -24.22 -0.75 -16.10
CA SER A 170 -25.30 0.21 -16.18
C SER A 170 -25.13 1.17 -17.37
N PHE A 171 -23.92 1.64 -17.61
CA PHE A 171 -23.61 2.54 -18.74
C PHE A 171 -23.80 1.86 -20.11
N VAL A 172 -23.46 0.57 -20.23
CA VAL A 172 -23.65 -0.21 -21.48
C VAL A 172 -25.05 -0.82 -21.59
N GLY A 173 -25.94 -0.63 -20.59
CA GLY A 173 -27.27 -1.20 -20.57
C GLY A 173 -27.29 -2.72 -20.41
N TYR A 174 -26.25 -3.28 -19.77
CA TYR A 174 -26.12 -4.72 -19.56
C TYR A 174 -26.84 -5.12 -18.26
N GLU A 175 -27.98 -5.77 -18.40
CA GLU A 175 -28.72 -6.39 -17.30
C GLU A 175 -28.44 -7.90 -17.28
N SER A 176 -28.27 -8.47 -16.08
CA SER A 176 -27.96 -9.91 -15.94
C SER A 176 -29.10 -10.83 -16.44
N SER A 177 -30.29 -10.29 -16.56
CA SER A 177 -31.48 -10.96 -17.17
C SER A 177 -31.32 -11.14 -18.68
N ASP A 178 -30.53 -10.31 -19.34
CA ASP A 178 -30.37 -10.35 -20.81
C ASP A 178 -29.55 -11.56 -21.27
N VAL A 179 -28.70 -12.10 -20.39
CA VAL A 179 -27.88 -13.29 -20.70
C VAL A 179 -28.73 -14.55 -20.81
N TYR A 180 -29.73 -14.67 -19.95
CA TYR A 180 -30.66 -15.83 -19.99
C TYR A 180 -31.65 -15.78 -21.17
N GLY A 181 -32.01 -14.59 -21.60
CA GLY A 181 -32.88 -14.41 -22.78
C GLY A 181 -32.17 -14.78 -24.11
N VAL A 182 -30.86 -14.53 -24.20
CA VAL A 182 -30.10 -14.88 -25.41
C VAL A 182 -29.85 -16.38 -25.53
N GLU A 183 -29.62 -17.11 -24.41
CA GLU A 183 -29.42 -18.55 -24.44
C GLU A 183 -30.71 -19.32 -24.83
N VAL A 184 -31.88 -18.82 -24.39
CA VAL A 184 -33.16 -19.47 -24.75
C VAL A 184 -33.50 -19.30 -26.22
N ASP A 185 -33.11 -18.18 -26.84
CA ASP A 185 -33.37 -17.95 -28.29
C ASP A 185 -32.53 -18.82 -29.21
N PHE A 186 -31.33 -19.24 -28.78
CA PHE A 186 -30.49 -20.13 -29.57
C PHE A 186 -30.94 -21.60 -29.53
N VAL A 187 -31.65 -21.99 -28.47
CA VAL A 187 -32.14 -23.39 -28.30
C VAL A 187 -33.42 -23.64 -29.07
N ASN A 188 -34.23 -22.63 -29.33
CA ASN A 188 -35.56 -22.76 -29.98
C ASN A 188 -35.59 -22.42 -31.49
N LYS A 189 -34.48 -22.02 -32.11
CA LYS A 189 -34.40 -21.91 -33.57
C LYS A 189 -33.82 -23.19 -34.19
N LYS A 190 -34.72 -24.14 -34.38
CA LYS A 190 -34.56 -25.24 -35.36
C LYS A 190 -35.20 -24.84 -36.67
#